data_d803fd71f7ba6fa2762cf523d6176a24
#
_entry.id   d803fd71f7ba6fa2762cf523d6176a24
#
_cell.length_a   1.000
_cell.length_b   1.000
_cell.length_c   1.000
_cell.angle_alpha   90.00
_cell.angle_beta   90.00
_cell.angle_gamma   90.00
#
_symmetry.space_group_name_H-M   'P 1'
#
loop_
_entity.id
_entity.type
_entity.pdbx_description
1 polymer ?
#
loop_
_entity_poly.entity_id
_entity_poly.type
_entity_poly.pdbx_seq_one_letter_code
_entity_poly.pdbx_strand_id
1 'polypeptide(L)'
;MLPKLVIHNSISLDGSTTGFEANLEIHYKILSSYLPDAMIVGSNTAKTGTQFFCEKIPAEEESDFQKPEIQSDDPRAYWLIADSKGILEGLMHVFRRSEYSKDVIVLVSEKTPEPYINYLKERNYEFIRTGADRVNVRHALEIANERYGFKLVVSDSGGVLNSILIEQGLVEEISLILTPEITGKTGTNLFRNLEKSGVRLELLRDEIVEKKYVHLVYRVLKE
;
A
#
# COMPACT_ATOMS: atom_id res chain seq x y z
N MET A 1 0.31 8.25 -18.40
CA MET A 1 0.14 9.30 -17.35
C MET A 1 0.15 8.62 -16.00
N LEU A 2 0.68 9.24 -14.93
CA LEU A 2 0.66 8.67 -13.58
C LEU A 2 -0.65 9.02 -12.87
N PRO A 3 -1.21 8.13 -12.03
CA PRO A 3 -2.31 8.47 -11.14
C PRO A 3 -1.82 9.43 -10.02
N LYS A 4 -2.72 10.19 -9.43
CA LYS A 4 -2.44 10.89 -8.16
C LYS A 4 -2.06 9.85 -7.11
N LEU A 5 -0.98 10.09 -6.34
CA LEU A 5 -0.55 9.18 -5.29
C LEU A 5 -0.52 9.88 -3.93
N VAL A 6 -1.20 9.27 -2.98
CA VAL A 6 -1.28 9.73 -1.58
C VAL A 6 -0.65 8.66 -0.68
N ILE A 7 0.26 9.06 0.19
CA ILE A 7 0.69 8.21 1.32
C ILE A 7 -0.29 8.43 2.46
N HIS A 8 -0.86 7.36 3.02
CA HIS A 8 -1.71 7.42 4.20
C HIS A 8 -1.19 6.47 5.27
N ASN A 9 -0.88 6.98 6.45
CA ASN A 9 -0.40 6.17 7.57
C ASN A 9 -0.86 6.72 8.92
N SER A 10 -1.09 5.81 9.87
CA SER A 10 -1.07 6.14 11.30
C SER A 10 0.35 6.09 11.81
N ILE A 11 0.74 7.10 12.59
CA ILE A 11 2.08 7.22 13.17
C ILE A 11 2.00 7.64 14.64
N SER A 12 3.01 7.27 15.41
CA SER A 12 3.21 7.83 16.75
C SER A 12 3.68 9.28 16.67
N LEU A 13 3.68 10.00 17.80
CA LEU A 13 4.12 11.39 17.87
C LEU A 13 5.57 11.58 17.41
N ASP A 14 6.41 10.57 17.58
CA ASP A 14 7.82 10.55 17.13
C ASP A 14 8.00 9.94 15.72
N GLY A 15 6.90 9.77 14.94
CA GLY A 15 6.90 9.42 13.53
C GLY A 15 7.09 7.94 13.23
N SER A 16 6.85 7.06 14.18
CA SER A 16 6.96 5.61 13.97
C SER A 16 5.65 5.02 13.44
N THR A 17 5.76 4.01 12.58
CA THR A 17 4.63 3.20 12.06
C THR A 17 4.41 1.92 12.85
N THR A 18 5.28 1.61 13.80
CA THR A 18 5.25 0.40 14.65
C THR A 18 5.53 0.75 16.10
N GLY A 19 5.25 -0.17 17.02
CA GLY A 19 5.54 0.00 18.44
C GLY A 19 4.47 0.77 19.22
N PHE A 20 3.32 1.01 18.63
CA PHE A 20 2.13 1.58 19.24
C PHE A 20 0.89 0.89 18.68
N GLU A 21 -0.25 1.11 19.31
CA GLU A 21 -1.53 0.57 18.84
C GLU A 21 -2.29 1.61 18.01
N ALA A 22 -2.29 1.41 16.68
CA ALA A 22 -3.04 2.27 15.77
C ALA A 22 -4.55 2.04 15.92
N ASN A 23 -5.34 3.12 15.90
CA ASN A 23 -6.79 3.00 15.80
C ASN A 23 -7.16 2.69 14.34
N LEU A 24 -7.38 1.39 14.05
CA LEU A 24 -7.66 0.91 12.71
C LEU A 24 -9.01 1.41 12.17
N GLU A 25 -10.00 1.64 13.02
CA GLU A 25 -11.29 2.18 12.61
C GLU A 25 -11.13 3.60 12.03
N ILE A 26 -10.43 4.47 12.74
CA ILE A 26 -10.13 5.83 12.26
C ILE A 26 -9.27 5.77 10.99
N HIS A 27 -8.25 4.91 11.00
CA HIS A 27 -7.34 4.74 9.87
C HIS A 27 -8.10 4.40 8.58
N TYR A 28 -8.87 3.32 8.58
CA TYR A 28 -9.59 2.89 7.40
C TYR A 28 -10.79 3.77 7.05
N LYS A 29 -11.42 4.42 8.02
CA LYS A 29 -12.45 5.42 7.77
C LYS A 29 -11.90 6.62 6.97
N ILE A 30 -10.75 7.14 7.36
CA ILE A 30 -10.09 8.24 6.64
C ILE A 30 -9.59 7.76 5.29
N LEU A 31 -8.94 6.59 5.21
CA LEU A 31 -8.48 6.00 3.96
C LEU A 31 -9.63 5.83 2.96
N SER A 32 -10.74 5.26 3.39
CA SER A 32 -11.92 5.05 2.54
C SER A 32 -12.54 6.35 2.04
N SER A 33 -12.40 7.46 2.78
CA SER A 33 -12.91 8.77 2.36
C SER A 33 -12.19 9.33 1.12
N TYR A 34 -11.01 8.81 0.81
CA TYR A 34 -10.29 9.14 -0.43
C TYR A 34 -10.93 8.48 -1.67
N LEU A 35 -11.72 7.42 -1.51
CA LEU A 35 -12.30 6.61 -2.60
C LEU A 35 -11.22 6.19 -3.63
N PRO A 36 -10.14 5.52 -3.20
CA PRO A 36 -9.05 5.18 -4.09
C PRO A 36 -9.47 4.14 -5.13
N ASP A 37 -8.99 4.29 -6.37
CA ASP A 37 -9.12 3.27 -7.41
C ASP A 37 -8.23 2.05 -7.11
N ALA A 38 -7.06 2.33 -6.49
CA ALA A 38 -6.14 1.29 -6.05
C ALA A 38 -5.40 1.66 -4.77
N MET A 39 -5.02 0.64 -4.00
CA MET A 39 -4.10 0.74 -2.86
C MET A 39 -2.78 0.10 -3.25
N ILE A 40 -1.65 0.73 -2.90
CA ILE A 40 -0.33 0.13 -3.11
C ILE A 40 0.33 -0.22 -1.79
N VAL A 41 0.78 -1.47 -1.66
CA VAL A 41 1.47 -1.97 -0.47
C VAL A 41 2.72 -2.77 -0.83
N GLY A 42 3.73 -2.72 0.02
CA GLY A 42 4.91 -3.60 -0.10
C GLY A 42 4.63 -4.98 0.48
N SER A 43 5.26 -6.02 -0.07
CA SER A 43 5.04 -7.41 0.33
C SER A 43 5.32 -7.69 1.82
N ASN A 44 6.28 -7.01 2.44
CA ASN A 44 6.50 -7.15 3.89
C ASN A 44 5.32 -6.61 4.70
N THR A 45 4.78 -5.43 4.34
CA THR A 45 3.59 -4.85 4.99
C THR A 45 2.39 -5.77 4.79
N ALA A 46 2.16 -6.25 3.56
CA ALA A 46 1.10 -7.20 3.27
C ALA A 46 1.23 -8.48 4.11
N LYS A 47 2.42 -9.08 4.16
CA LYS A 47 2.68 -10.28 4.96
C LYS A 47 2.43 -10.06 6.46
N THR A 48 2.88 -8.94 6.99
CA THR A 48 2.60 -8.58 8.39
C THR A 48 1.11 -8.38 8.62
N GLY A 49 0.40 -7.74 7.68
CA GLY A 49 -1.05 -7.56 7.73
C GLY A 49 -1.80 -8.88 7.86
N THR A 50 -1.40 -9.94 7.13
CA THR A 50 -2.06 -11.25 7.26
C THR A 50 -1.96 -11.82 8.67
N GLN A 51 -0.88 -11.54 9.39
CA GLN A 51 -0.68 -12.00 10.78
C GLN A 51 -1.56 -11.25 11.78
N PHE A 52 -1.93 -10.00 11.48
CA PHE A 52 -2.82 -9.21 12.33
C PHE A 52 -4.30 -9.52 12.07
N PHE A 53 -4.68 -9.77 10.81
CA PHE A 53 -6.09 -9.93 10.43
C PHE A 53 -6.55 -11.39 10.38
N CYS A 54 -5.62 -12.35 10.36
CA CYS A 54 -5.94 -13.77 10.32
C CYS A 54 -5.34 -14.48 11.53
N GLU A 55 -6.18 -15.00 12.43
CA GLU A 55 -5.72 -15.93 13.49
C GLU A 55 -5.03 -17.17 12.90
N LYS A 56 -5.56 -17.64 11.77
CA LYS A 56 -5.01 -18.73 10.98
C LYS A 56 -5.20 -18.43 9.50
N ILE A 57 -4.16 -18.61 8.70
CA ILE A 57 -4.26 -18.51 7.25
C ILE A 57 -5.23 -19.58 6.76
N PRO A 58 -6.33 -19.19 6.08
CA PRO A 58 -7.28 -20.15 5.52
C PRO A 58 -6.60 -20.99 4.42
N ALA A 59 -7.08 -22.20 4.21
CA ALA A 59 -6.65 -22.99 3.05
C ALA A 59 -7.18 -22.37 1.75
N GLU A 60 -6.45 -22.58 0.64
CA GLU A 60 -6.92 -22.23 -0.68
C GLU A 60 -8.11 -23.13 -1.07
N GLU A 61 -9.06 -22.59 -1.79
CA GLU A 61 -10.23 -23.26 -2.35
C GLU A 61 -10.21 -23.15 -3.88
N GLU A 62 -11.00 -23.96 -4.58
CA GLU A 62 -11.07 -23.93 -6.04
C GLU A 62 -11.44 -22.56 -6.61
N SER A 63 -12.25 -21.78 -5.87
CA SER A 63 -12.62 -20.40 -6.24
C SER A 63 -11.44 -19.44 -6.28
N ASP A 64 -10.37 -19.69 -5.51
CA ASP A 64 -9.18 -18.83 -5.48
C ASP A 64 -8.33 -18.94 -6.75
N PHE A 65 -8.53 -20.00 -7.51
CA PHE A 65 -7.88 -20.21 -8.81
C PHE A 65 -8.57 -19.47 -9.95
N GLN A 66 -9.68 -18.79 -9.66
CA GLN A 66 -10.44 -18.06 -10.66
C GLN A 66 -10.34 -16.55 -10.42
N LYS A 67 -10.35 -15.79 -11.51
CA LYS A 67 -10.46 -14.35 -11.43
C LYS A 67 -11.85 -13.97 -10.94
N PRO A 68 -11.99 -13.06 -9.95
CA PRO A 68 -13.30 -12.64 -9.48
C PRO A 68 -14.07 -11.90 -10.59
N GLU A 69 -15.38 -12.08 -10.60
CA GLU A 69 -16.27 -11.24 -11.41
C GLU A 69 -16.40 -9.86 -10.75
N ILE A 70 -15.88 -8.84 -11.42
CA ILE A 70 -15.89 -7.48 -10.91
C ILE A 70 -17.07 -6.74 -11.56
N GLN A 71 -17.99 -6.27 -10.73
CA GLN A 71 -19.08 -5.40 -11.18
C GLN A 71 -18.53 -4.00 -11.52
N SER A 72 -19.12 -3.36 -12.52
CA SER A 72 -18.68 -2.05 -13.01
C SER A 72 -18.78 -0.93 -11.96
N ASP A 73 -19.67 -1.08 -10.99
CA ASP A 73 -19.94 -0.15 -9.90
C ASP A 73 -19.34 -0.59 -8.55
N ASP A 74 -18.46 -1.60 -8.56
CA ASP A 74 -17.78 -2.06 -7.34
C ASP A 74 -16.90 -0.94 -6.76
N PRO A 75 -17.22 -0.42 -5.55
CA PRO A 75 -16.53 0.72 -4.97
C PRO A 75 -15.17 0.37 -4.36
N ARG A 76 -14.85 -0.92 -4.24
CA ARG A 76 -13.60 -1.38 -3.62
C ARG A 76 -12.39 -1.02 -4.48
N ALA A 77 -11.24 -0.86 -3.85
CA ALA A 77 -9.98 -0.60 -4.53
C ALA A 77 -9.33 -1.89 -5.04
N TYR A 78 -8.55 -1.80 -6.13
CA TYR A 78 -7.56 -2.83 -6.44
C TYR A 78 -6.41 -2.78 -5.44
N TRP A 79 -5.84 -3.94 -5.11
CA TRP A 79 -4.61 -3.99 -4.33
C TRP A 79 -3.40 -4.22 -5.24
N LEU A 80 -2.54 -3.21 -5.34
CA LEU A 80 -1.24 -3.29 -6.02
C LEU A 80 -0.20 -3.75 -5.01
N ILE A 81 0.26 -5.00 -5.09
CA ILE A 81 1.21 -5.55 -4.12
C ILE A 81 2.60 -5.68 -4.76
N ALA A 82 3.57 -4.89 -4.27
CA ALA A 82 4.94 -4.95 -4.75
C ALA A 82 5.71 -6.11 -4.09
N ASP A 83 5.90 -7.20 -4.83
CA ASP A 83 6.58 -8.42 -4.36
C ASP A 83 7.65 -8.93 -5.34
N SER A 84 8.81 -8.26 -5.36
CA SER A 84 9.94 -8.66 -6.19
C SER A 84 10.56 -10.02 -5.81
N LYS A 85 10.28 -10.52 -4.61
CA LYS A 85 10.91 -11.73 -4.07
C LYS A 85 9.98 -12.94 -4.01
N GLY A 86 8.67 -12.75 -4.26
CA GLY A 86 7.68 -13.82 -4.16
C GLY A 86 7.42 -14.31 -2.73
N ILE A 87 7.59 -13.43 -1.73
CA ILE A 87 7.43 -13.83 -0.32
C ILE A 87 5.98 -14.06 0.10
N LEU A 88 5.03 -13.74 -0.79
CA LEU A 88 3.59 -13.91 -0.57
C LEU A 88 3.05 -15.17 -1.27
N GLU A 89 3.89 -16.05 -1.78
CA GLU A 89 3.48 -17.36 -2.28
C GLU A 89 2.64 -18.09 -1.22
N GLY A 90 1.47 -18.61 -1.60
CA GLY A 90 0.54 -19.26 -0.69
C GLY A 90 -0.31 -18.32 0.19
N LEU A 91 -0.17 -16.99 0.05
CA LEU A 91 -0.92 -15.99 0.83
C LEU A 91 -1.86 -15.11 -0.01
N MET A 92 -1.76 -15.16 -1.34
CA MET A 92 -2.44 -14.21 -2.22
C MET A 92 -3.97 -14.31 -2.14
N HIS A 93 -4.52 -15.48 -1.86
CA HIS A 93 -5.96 -15.70 -1.70
C HIS A 93 -6.55 -14.93 -0.50
N VAL A 94 -5.75 -14.68 0.56
CA VAL A 94 -6.17 -13.87 1.71
C VAL A 94 -6.53 -12.45 1.27
N PHE A 95 -5.70 -11.87 0.39
CA PHE A 95 -5.94 -10.51 -0.13
C PHE A 95 -7.07 -10.47 -1.15
N ARG A 96 -7.19 -11.49 -2.01
CA ARG A 96 -8.28 -11.60 -2.99
C ARG A 96 -9.65 -11.75 -2.33
N ARG A 97 -9.73 -12.50 -1.20
CA ARG A 97 -10.96 -12.68 -0.42
C ARG A 97 -11.29 -11.51 0.50
N SER A 98 -10.39 -10.53 0.63
CA SER A 98 -10.61 -9.39 1.51
C SER A 98 -11.86 -8.60 1.08
N GLU A 99 -12.72 -8.28 2.02
CA GLU A 99 -13.90 -7.43 1.79
C GLU A 99 -13.55 -6.02 1.29
N TYR A 100 -12.30 -5.58 1.48
CA TYR A 100 -11.79 -4.28 1.03
C TYR A 100 -11.12 -4.32 -0.33
N SER A 101 -10.97 -5.50 -0.92
CA SER A 101 -10.28 -5.70 -2.20
C SER A 101 -11.25 -6.03 -3.33
N LYS A 102 -11.09 -5.35 -4.45
CA LYS A 102 -11.76 -5.69 -5.71
C LYS A 102 -11.09 -6.91 -6.37
N ASP A 103 -9.78 -6.86 -6.50
CA ASP A 103 -8.87 -7.94 -6.85
C ASP A 103 -7.43 -7.48 -6.57
N VAL A 104 -6.48 -8.38 -6.75
CA VAL A 104 -5.06 -8.14 -6.52
C VAL A 104 -4.31 -8.10 -7.84
N ILE A 105 -3.44 -7.10 -7.99
CA ILE A 105 -2.47 -6.98 -9.08
C ILE A 105 -1.07 -7.03 -8.47
N VAL A 106 -0.27 -8.01 -8.83
CA VAL A 106 1.07 -8.19 -8.25
C VAL A 106 2.11 -7.47 -9.09
N LEU A 107 2.89 -6.60 -8.46
CA LEU A 107 4.01 -5.93 -9.11
C LEU A 107 5.28 -6.75 -8.86
N VAL A 108 5.89 -7.25 -9.93
CA VAL A 108 7.06 -8.14 -9.90
C VAL A 108 8.22 -7.56 -10.71
N SER A 109 9.44 -8.07 -10.49
CA SER A 109 10.62 -7.69 -11.24
C SER A 109 11.06 -8.80 -12.20
N GLU A 110 12.05 -8.53 -13.05
CA GLU A 110 12.63 -9.54 -13.95
C GLU A 110 13.27 -10.70 -13.17
N LYS A 111 13.84 -10.43 -11.99
CA LYS A 111 14.45 -11.45 -11.13
C LYS A 111 13.49 -12.09 -10.13
N THR A 112 12.20 -11.78 -10.19
CA THR A 112 11.20 -12.49 -9.37
C THR A 112 11.22 -13.98 -9.72
N PRO A 113 11.30 -14.90 -8.73
CA PRO A 113 11.44 -16.33 -8.97
C PRO A 113 10.35 -16.89 -9.88
N GLU A 114 10.74 -17.66 -10.91
CA GLU A 114 9.78 -18.29 -11.84
C GLU A 114 8.75 -19.21 -11.15
N PRO A 115 9.07 -19.96 -10.07
CA PRO A 115 8.04 -20.69 -9.33
C PRO A 115 6.90 -19.79 -8.84
N TYR A 116 7.22 -18.60 -8.33
CA TYR A 116 6.20 -17.64 -7.91
C TYR A 116 5.40 -17.09 -9.10
N ILE A 117 6.04 -16.82 -10.23
CA ILE A 117 5.33 -16.38 -11.44
C ILE A 117 4.36 -17.48 -11.92
N ASN A 118 4.76 -18.74 -11.85
CA ASN A 118 3.89 -19.87 -12.20
C ASN A 118 2.72 -19.99 -11.21
N TYR A 119 2.97 -19.84 -9.91
CA TYR A 119 1.94 -19.77 -8.87
C TYR A 119 0.89 -18.70 -9.18
N LEU A 120 1.32 -17.48 -9.58
CA LEU A 120 0.40 -16.40 -9.96
C LEU A 120 -0.43 -16.75 -11.19
N LYS A 121 0.20 -17.33 -12.22
CA LYS A 121 -0.48 -17.75 -13.47
C LYS A 121 -1.52 -18.85 -13.23
N GLU A 122 -1.16 -19.88 -12.46
CA GLU A 122 -2.06 -21.00 -12.13
C GLU A 122 -3.32 -20.55 -11.40
N ARG A 123 -3.24 -19.46 -10.66
CA ARG A 123 -4.35 -18.88 -9.88
C ARG A 123 -4.99 -17.66 -10.53
N ASN A 124 -4.64 -17.41 -11.79
CA ASN A 124 -5.18 -16.30 -12.57
C ASN A 124 -5.02 -14.92 -11.86
N TYR A 125 -3.88 -14.71 -11.16
CA TYR A 125 -3.53 -13.39 -10.67
C TYR A 125 -2.96 -12.52 -11.79
N GLU A 126 -3.47 -11.30 -11.91
CA GLU A 126 -2.83 -10.29 -12.75
C GLU A 126 -1.49 -9.88 -12.14
N PHE A 127 -0.47 -9.74 -12.99
CA PHE A 127 0.79 -9.18 -12.55
C PHE A 127 1.40 -8.25 -13.60
N ILE A 128 2.19 -7.28 -13.10
CA ILE A 128 2.92 -6.32 -13.92
C ILE A 128 4.40 -6.50 -13.63
N ARG A 129 5.19 -6.87 -14.65
CA ARG A 129 6.62 -7.10 -14.54
C ARG A 129 7.38 -5.87 -14.99
N THR A 130 8.15 -5.25 -14.06
CA THR A 130 8.96 -4.06 -14.32
C THR A 130 10.20 -4.03 -13.45
N GLY A 131 11.29 -3.49 -14.00
CA GLY A 131 12.57 -3.38 -13.28
C GLY A 131 13.36 -4.68 -13.21
N ALA A 132 14.68 -4.57 -13.12
CA ALA A 132 15.56 -5.72 -13.15
C ALA A 132 15.54 -6.53 -11.84
N ASP A 133 16.09 -5.97 -10.75
CA ASP A 133 16.23 -6.65 -9.45
C ASP A 133 15.02 -6.43 -8.53
N ARG A 134 14.43 -5.26 -8.65
CA ARG A 134 13.25 -4.82 -7.90
C ARG A 134 12.24 -4.19 -8.83
N VAL A 135 10.99 -4.18 -8.42
CA VAL A 135 9.92 -3.48 -9.15
C VAL A 135 10.32 -2.03 -9.41
N ASN A 136 10.25 -1.62 -10.66
CA ASN A 136 10.22 -0.20 -11.01
C ASN A 136 8.80 0.32 -10.79
N VAL A 137 8.56 0.92 -9.62
CA VAL A 137 7.22 1.32 -9.18
C VAL A 137 6.61 2.36 -10.10
N ARG A 138 7.39 3.33 -10.58
CA ARG A 138 6.92 4.33 -11.55
C ARG A 138 6.35 3.66 -12.79
N HIS A 139 7.15 2.81 -13.43
CA HIS A 139 6.73 2.13 -14.67
C HIS A 139 5.55 1.18 -14.41
N ALA A 140 5.53 0.50 -13.27
CA ALA A 140 4.39 -0.35 -12.88
C ALA A 140 3.09 0.45 -12.74
N LEU A 141 3.14 1.64 -12.13
CA LEU A 141 1.98 2.53 -11.99
C LEU A 141 1.53 3.11 -13.34
N GLU A 142 2.46 3.40 -14.26
CA GLU A 142 2.15 3.83 -15.62
C GLU A 142 1.37 2.76 -16.39
N ILE A 143 1.84 1.50 -16.34
CA ILE A 143 1.17 0.35 -16.95
C ILE A 143 -0.19 0.08 -16.29
N ALA A 144 -0.26 0.14 -14.97
CA ALA A 144 -1.51 -0.06 -14.23
C ALA A 144 -2.54 1.01 -14.60
N ASN A 145 -2.12 2.28 -14.68
CA ASN A 145 -3.02 3.34 -15.12
C ASN A 145 -3.48 3.18 -16.58
N GLU A 146 -2.59 2.79 -17.48
CA GLU A 146 -2.97 2.53 -18.88
C GLU A 146 -4.00 1.41 -19.00
N ARG A 147 -3.87 0.34 -18.20
CA ARG A 147 -4.76 -0.83 -18.25
C ARG A 147 -6.10 -0.62 -17.54
N TYR A 148 -6.10 0.09 -16.41
CA TYR A 148 -7.25 0.16 -15.50
C TYR A 148 -7.82 1.57 -15.33
N GLY A 149 -7.12 2.61 -15.81
CA GLY A 149 -7.59 4.00 -15.74
C GLY A 149 -7.56 4.59 -14.32
N PHE A 150 -6.67 4.14 -13.45
CA PHE A 150 -6.57 4.62 -12.08
C PHE A 150 -6.29 6.12 -12.02
N LYS A 151 -7.11 6.86 -11.30
CA LYS A 151 -6.94 8.30 -11.06
C LYS A 151 -6.26 8.56 -9.71
N LEU A 152 -6.57 7.75 -8.71
CA LEU A 152 -6.08 7.88 -7.35
C LEU A 152 -5.57 6.56 -6.81
N VAL A 153 -4.31 6.56 -6.39
CA VAL A 153 -3.69 5.44 -5.67
C VAL A 153 -3.31 5.90 -4.28
N VAL A 154 -3.65 5.12 -3.26
CA VAL A 154 -3.25 5.37 -1.87
C VAL A 154 -2.23 4.33 -1.44
N SER A 155 -1.10 4.78 -0.87
CA SER A 155 -0.13 3.90 -0.24
C SER A 155 -0.44 3.78 1.25
N ASP A 156 -0.83 2.57 1.67
CA ASP A 156 -0.90 2.15 3.07
C ASP A 156 0.25 1.19 3.34
N SER A 157 1.46 1.69 3.27
CA SER A 157 2.67 0.86 3.38
C SER A 157 3.66 1.43 4.39
N GLY A 158 4.65 0.60 4.77
CA GLY A 158 5.74 1.03 5.64
C GLY A 158 6.82 1.86 4.93
N GLY A 159 7.80 2.29 5.71
CA GLY A 159 8.80 3.26 5.29
C GLY A 159 9.63 2.88 4.06
N VAL A 160 9.82 1.59 3.76
CA VAL A 160 10.63 1.18 2.60
C VAL A 160 9.95 1.59 1.29
N LEU A 161 8.69 1.21 1.09
CA LEU A 161 7.97 1.58 -0.13
C LEU A 161 7.69 3.08 -0.18
N ASN A 162 7.26 3.67 0.93
CA ASN A 162 6.96 5.10 0.98
C ASN A 162 8.20 5.96 0.68
N SER A 163 9.40 5.55 1.13
CA SER A 163 10.65 6.23 0.75
C SER A 163 10.90 6.16 -0.75
N ILE A 164 10.74 4.99 -1.38
CA ILE A 164 10.87 4.82 -2.83
C ILE A 164 9.89 5.73 -3.59
N LEU A 165 8.64 5.81 -3.14
CA LEU A 165 7.62 6.65 -3.75
C LEU A 165 7.98 8.15 -3.69
N ILE A 166 8.50 8.62 -2.55
CA ILE A 166 8.94 10.00 -2.38
C ILE A 166 10.19 10.28 -3.21
N GLU A 167 11.20 9.43 -3.17
CA GLU A 167 12.46 9.60 -3.91
C GLU A 167 12.25 9.66 -5.42
N GLN A 168 11.29 8.89 -5.91
CA GLN A 168 10.91 8.92 -7.33
C GLN A 168 10.00 10.11 -7.68
N GLY A 169 9.65 10.98 -6.73
CA GLY A 169 8.76 12.12 -6.97
C GLY A 169 7.35 11.71 -7.41
N LEU A 170 6.85 10.57 -6.93
CA LEU A 170 5.53 10.04 -7.27
C LEU A 170 4.43 10.56 -6.35
N VAL A 171 4.79 10.95 -5.12
CA VAL A 171 3.84 11.34 -4.08
C VAL A 171 3.38 12.78 -4.28
N GLU A 172 2.08 12.98 -4.28
CA GLU A 172 1.47 14.32 -4.32
C GLU A 172 1.01 14.79 -2.94
N GLU A 173 0.51 13.87 -2.11
CA GLU A 173 0.03 14.19 -0.77
C GLU A 173 0.49 13.15 0.25
N ILE A 174 0.65 13.60 1.50
CA ILE A 174 0.93 12.76 2.65
C ILE A 174 -0.16 13.03 3.69
N SER A 175 -0.90 11.99 4.05
CA SER A 175 -1.98 11.97 5.03
C SER A 175 -1.52 11.19 6.25
N LEU A 176 -1.44 11.83 7.39
CA LEU A 176 -0.94 11.23 8.64
C LEU A 176 -1.96 11.35 9.75
N ILE A 177 -2.20 10.25 10.44
CA ILE A 177 -2.94 10.22 11.70
C ILE A 177 -1.92 10.12 12.83
N LEU A 178 -1.75 11.19 13.59
CA LEU A 178 -0.88 11.21 14.75
C LEU A 178 -1.60 10.59 15.94
N THR A 179 -1.06 9.47 16.42
CA THR A 179 -1.46 8.83 17.68
C THR A 179 -0.70 9.49 18.84
N PRO A 180 -1.35 9.79 19.97
CA PRO A 180 -0.71 10.46 21.10
C PRO A 180 0.16 9.50 21.93
N GLU A 181 1.11 8.85 21.29
CA GLU A 181 2.06 7.90 21.86
C GLU A 181 3.46 8.18 21.35
N ILE A 182 4.46 7.86 22.14
CA ILE A 182 5.90 7.95 21.81
C ILE A 182 6.48 6.55 21.91
N THR A 183 7.05 6.04 20.83
CA THR A 183 7.59 4.67 20.75
C THR A 183 9.08 4.61 21.05
N GLY A 184 9.80 5.69 20.85
CA GLY A 184 11.24 5.77 21.07
C GLY A 184 12.01 4.79 20.18
N LYS A 185 12.94 4.02 20.77
CA LYS A 185 13.83 3.11 20.02
C LYS A 185 13.15 1.84 19.50
N THR A 186 11.95 1.52 19.97
CA THR A 186 11.23 0.30 19.58
C THR A 186 10.42 0.47 18.29
N GLY A 187 10.18 1.71 17.91
CA GLY A 187 9.41 2.04 16.71
C GLY A 187 10.25 2.06 15.43
N THR A 188 9.57 1.91 14.31
CA THR A 188 10.17 2.08 12.98
C THR A 188 9.64 3.35 12.34
N ASN A 189 10.48 4.37 12.17
CA ASN A 189 10.09 5.63 11.58
C ASN A 189 9.63 5.48 10.13
N LEU A 190 8.54 6.17 9.76
CA LEU A 190 7.93 6.12 8.44
C LEU A 190 8.91 6.52 7.31
N PHE A 191 9.82 7.45 7.58
CA PHE A 191 10.76 7.99 6.60
C PHE A 191 12.21 7.53 6.83
N ARG A 192 12.41 6.46 7.60
CA ARG A 192 13.75 5.97 7.98
C ARG A 192 14.66 5.67 6.78
N ASN A 193 14.09 5.19 5.69
CA ASN A 193 14.86 4.76 4.51
C ASN A 193 14.94 5.85 3.43
N LEU A 194 14.47 7.06 3.73
CA LEU A 194 14.54 8.18 2.79
C LEU A 194 15.98 8.72 2.76
N GLU A 195 16.64 8.63 1.61
CA GLU A 195 17.99 9.18 1.39
C GLU A 195 17.92 10.67 1.00
N LYS A 196 16.86 11.07 0.30
CA LYS A 196 16.63 12.46 -0.08
C LYS A 196 16.32 13.29 1.15
N SER A 197 17.10 14.35 1.37
CA SER A 197 16.84 15.35 2.42
C SER A 197 16.09 16.57 1.86
N GLY A 198 15.44 17.32 2.75
CA GLY A 198 14.86 18.62 2.40
C GLY A 198 13.56 18.54 1.58
N VAL A 199 12.84 17.43 1.61
CA VAL A 199 11.49 17.36 1.00
C VAL A 199 10.58 18.37 1.68
N ARG A 200 10.13 19.37 0.91
CA ARG A 200 9.28 20.45 1.44
C ARG A 200 7.81 20.10 1.32
N LEU A 201 7.06 20.46 2.35
CA LEU A 201 5.64 20.16 2.46
C LEU A 201 4.84 21.44 2.69
N GLU A 202 3.63 21.48 2.13
CA GLU A 202 2.63 22.52 2.38
C GLU A 202 1.45 21.90 3.11
N LEU A 203 1.09 22.46 4.28
CA LEU A 203 -0.07 21.98 5.03
C LEU A 203 -1.36 22.31 4.28
N LEU A 204 -2.18 21.27 4.00
CA LEU A 204 -3.48 21.40 3.35
C LEU A 204 -4.63 21.29 4.33
N ARG A 205 -4.49 20.43 5.35
CA ARG A 205 -5.54 20.17 6.35
C ARG A 205 -4.91 19.78 7.67
N ASP A 206 -5.53 20.25 8.75
CA ASP A 206 -5.33 19.80 10.12
C ASP A 206 -6.69 19.59 10.77
N GLU A 207 -6.89 18.46 11.42
CA GLU A 207 -8.16 18.10 12.04
C GLU A 207 -7.94 17.29 13.32
N ILE A 208 -8.67 17.64 14.39
CA ILE A 208 -8.70 16.84 15.62
C ILE A 208 -9.80 15.77 15.46
N VAL A 209 -9.39 14.51 15.50
CA VAL A 209 -10.28 13.35 15.37
C VAL A 209 -10.49 12.74 16.75
N GLU A 210 -11.76 12.55 17.13
CA GLU A 210 -12.19 11.97 18.42
C GLU A 210 -11.57 12.64 19.66
N LYS A 211 -11.20 13.92 19.57
CA LYS A 211 -10.54 14.69 20.64
C LYS A 211 -9.21 14.08 21.13
N LYS A 212 -8.64 13.14 20.38
CA LYS A 212 -7.45 12.39 20.79
C LYS A 212 -6.38 12.35 19.70
N TYR A 213 -6.77 12.20 18.44
CA TYR A 213 -5.84 12.07 17.32
C TYR A 213 -5.76 13.37 16.53
N VAL A 214 -4.68 13.56 15.76
CA VAL A 214 -4.56 14.68 14.83
C VAL A 214 -4.37 14.11 13.43
N HIS A 215 -5.28 14.45 12.52
CA HIS A 215 -5.14 14.12 11.10
C HIS A 215 -4.52 15.31 10.37
N LEU A 216 -3.37 15.09 9.75
CA LEU A 216 -2.64 16.08 8.96
C LEU A 216 -2.58 15.65 7.51
N VAL A 217 -2.83 16.57 6.60
CA VAL A 217 -2.64 16.34 5.16
C VAL A 217 -1.69 17.40 4.62
N TYR A 218 -0.62 16.95 4.00
CA TYR A 218 0.37 17.81 3.36
C TYR A 218 0.44 17.55 1.86
N ARG A 219 0.63 18.61 1.08
CA ARG A 219 1.09 18.52 -0.30
C ARG A 219 2.60 18.39 -0.33
N VAL A 220 3.13 17.50 -1.15
CA VAL A 220 4.57 17.41 -1.44
C VAL A 220 4.91 18.44 -2.51
N LEU A 221 5.77 19.40 -2.17
CA LEU A 221 6.22 20.41 -3.11
C LEU A 221 7.28 19.80 -4.04
N LYS A 222 7.01 19.83 -5.33
CA LYS A 222 7.98 19.44 -6.38
C LYS A 222 9.02 20.56 -6.52
N GLU A 223 10.28 20.19 -6.62
CA GLU A 223 11.37 21.11 -6.95
C GLU A 223 11.29 21.57 -8.40
#